data_4f872b2303678064caed3f42de7985aa
#
_entry.id   4f872b2303678064caed3f42de7985aa
#
_cell.length_a   1.000
_cell.length_b   1.000
_cell.length_c   1.000
_cell.angle_alpha   90.00
_cell.angle_beta   90.00
_cell.angle_gamma   90.00
#
_symmetry.space_group_name_H-M   'P 1'
#
loop_
_entity.id
_entity.type
_entity.pdbx_description
1 polymer ?
#
loop_
_entity_poly.entity_id
_entity_poly.type
_entity_poly.pdbx_seq_one_letter_code
_entity_poly.pdbx_strand_id
1 'polypeptide(L)'
;MRFSLTWGLGGMAATLVLLLMGSGILLKFVYEPTPVAAYDSVQTLIAGTPYGKMIRNLHYWCAHLVVAVMFLHMLRVFCTGAFLRPRRINWVVGLGMLVVVLGANFTGYLLPWDQLAYWAVTVSTGMLEYVPFIGAYLRETILSDGELGPRTLQLFYALHTAVLPVVLMALMAYHFWRIRKAKGLVVPRSPDSPVQENPDRAPVVPDLLLREAVTALVLIAVVLLLATLVDIPIGEPGNPGLSPNPTRAPWYFAGLQELLLHFHPVVAVFAIPLFVGFGLLAIPYLKYEADTGGIWFASRKGRKTAGAAAVTAIVATPLLILADTWFAGAGSPPGGLAPAFANGWLPTLVVLLAIGGYTTVIKIAFHATKNETVQSVFILLAISYAILTITGVWFRGEGMVLTLPW
;
A
#
# COMPACT_ATOMS: atom_id res chain seq x y z
N MET A 1 -1.35 16.45 -25.61
CA MET A 1 -0.91 16.18 -24.22
C MET A 1 0.29 15.26 -24.22
N ARG A 2 1.38 15.56 -23.53
CA ARG A 2 2.52 14.64 -23.42
C ARG A 2 2.13 13.53 -22.44
N PHE A 3 2.46 12.26 -22.74
CA PHE A 3 2.22 11.10 -21.85
C PHE A 3 2.81 11.32 -20.45
N SER A 4 3.89 12.10 -20.36
CA SER A 4 4.55 12.51 -19.11
C SER A 4 3.67 13.28 -18.13
N LEU A 5 2.45 13.70 -18.50
CA LEU A 5 1.57 14.47 -17.63
C LEU A 5 1.02 13.67 -16.46
N THR A 6 0.57 12.44 -16.71
CA THR A 6 -0.06 11.58 -15.68
C THR A 6 0.54 10.19 -15.63
N TRP A 7 1.36 9.81 -16.62
CA TRP A 7 1.81 8.44 -16.87
C TRP A 7 0.66 7.44 -16.97
N GLY A 8 -0.58 7.91 -17.21
CA GLY A 8 -1.77 7.07 -17.28
C GLY A 8 -2.15 6.33 -15.99
N LEU A 9 -1.47 6.61 -14.86
CA LEU A 9 -1.62 5.82 -13.62
C LEU A 9 -3.07 5.77 -13.10
N GLY A 10 -3.81 6.89 -13.20
CA GLY A 10 -5.22 6.91 -12.80
C GLY A 10 -6.11 6.06 -13.70
N GLY A 11 -5.89 6.09 -15.01
CA GLY A 11 -6.59 5.25 -15.99
C GLY A 11 -6.23 3.78 -15.84
N MET A 12 -4.93 3.46 -15.62
CA MET A 12 -4.48 2.10 -15.32
C MET A 12 -5.14 1.54 -14.05
N ALA A 13 -5.20 2.32 -12.97
CA ALA A 13 -5.87 1.88 -11.74
C ALA A 13 -7.36 1.59 -11.99
N ALA A 14 -8.06 2.47 -12.72
CA ALA A 14 -9.46 2.25 -13.08
C ALA A 14 -9.66 1.00 -13.94
N THR A 15 -8.80 0.78 -14.93
CA THR A 15 -8.83 -0.42 -15.78
C THR A 15 -8.64 -1.69 -14.95
N LEU A 16 -7.67 -1.71 -14.03
CA LEU A 16 -7.42 -2.84 -13.15
C LEU A 16 -8.63 -3.11 -12.22
N VAL A 17 -9.26 -2.07 -11.69
CA VAL A 17 -10.49 -2.22 -10.88
C VAL A 17 -11.62 -2.85 -11.71
N LEU A 18 -11.81 -2.43 -12.96
CA LEU A 18 -12.83 -3.03 -13.84
C LEU A 18 -12.52 -4.49 -14.17
N LEU A 19 -11.26 -4.85 -14.42
CA LEU A 19 -10.83 -6.23 -14.62
C LEU A 19 -11.05 -7.08 -13.37
N LEU A 20 -10.75 -6.54 -12.17
CA LEU A 20 -11.02 -7.19 -10.88
C LEU A 20 -12.52 -7.44 -10.68
N MET A 21 -13.35 -6.45 -10.98
CA MET A 21 -14.80 -6.62 -10.91
C MET A 21 -15.30 -7.71 -11.84
N GLY A 22 -14.89 -7.69 -13.11
CA GLY A 22 -15.29 -8.68 -14.11
C GLY A 22 -14.82 -10.09 -13.75
N SER A 23 -13.54 -10.25 -13.46
CA SER A 23 -12.99 -11.56 -13.07
C SER A 23 -13.55 -12.04 -11.74
N GLY A 24 -13.74 -11.16 -10.75
CA GLY A 24 -14.33 -11.51 -9.46
C GLY A 24 -15.78 -12.02 -9.57
N ILE A 25 -16.61 -11.44 -10.46
CA ILE A 25 -17.95 -11.94 -10.75
C ILE A 25 -17.89 -13.37 -11.31
N LEU A 26 -16.95 -13.63 -12.25
CA LEU A 26 -16.79 -14.97 -12.84
C LEU A 26 -16.33 -16.00 -11.79
N LEU A 27 -15.44 -15.64 -10.88
CA LEU A 27 -14.99 -16.53 -9.80
C LEU A 27 -16.13 -16.96 -8.87
N LYS A 28 -17.12 -16.11 -8.65
CA LYS A 28 -18.28 -16.41 -7.77
C LYS A 28 -19.16 -17.56 -8.28
N PHE A 29 -19.12 -17.91 -9.55
CA PHE A 29 -19.92 -19.01 -10.10
C PHE A 29 -19.43 -20.39 -9.65
N VAL A 30 -18.17 -20.50 -9.21
CA VAL A 30 -17.56 -21.78 -8.80
C VAL A 30 -17.18 -21.78 -7.33
N TYR A 31 -16.81 -20.62 -6.77
CA TYR A 31 -16.28 -20.50 -5.41
C TYR A 31 -17.38 -20.73 -4.35
N GLU A 32 -17.10 -21.59 -3.36
CA GLU A 32 -17.95 -21.89 -2.21
C GLU A 32 -17.36 -21.35 -0.91
N PRO A 33 -18.02 -20.36 -0.25
CA PRO A 33 -17.46 -19.67 0.91
C PRO A 33 -17.69 -20.42 2.24
N THR A 34 -17.24 -21.68 2.32
CA THR A 34 -17.26 -22.47 3.55
C THR A 34 -15.88 -23.09 3.81
N PRO A 35 -15.42 -23.22 5.07
CA PRO A 35 -14.11 -23.79 5.36
C PRO A 35 -13.90 -25.20 4.79
N VAL A 36 -14.97 -25.97 4.65
CA VAL A 36 -14.93 -27.35 4.13
C VAL A 36 -14.75 -27.35 2.61
N ALA A 37 -15.38 -26.42 1.88
CA ALA A 37 -15.42 -26.44 0.41
C ALA A 37 -14.57 -25.36 -0.26
N ALA A 38 -14.15 -24.32 0.46
CA ALA A 38 -13.46 -23.17 -0.13
C ALA A 38 -12.20 -23.59 -0.91
N TYR A 39 -11.33 -24.36 -0.29
CA TYR A 39 -10.10 -24.85 -0.92
C TYR A 39 -10.39 -25.72 -2.15
N ASP A 40 -11.29 -26.71 -2.02
CA ASP A 40 -11.62 -27.63 -3.11
C ASP A 40 -12.36 -26.95 -4.27
N SER A 41 -13.16 -25.92 -3.97
CA SER A 41 -13.80 -25.10 -5.02
C SER A 41 -12.79 -24.32 -5.85
N VAL A 42 -11.69 -23.83 -5.22
CA VAL A 42 -10.58 -23.19 -5.94
C VAL A 42 -9.79 -24.21 -6.76
N GLN A 43 -9.58 -25.44 -6.25
CA GLN A 43 -8.95 -26.53 -7.03
C GLN A 43 -9.80 -26.91 -8.23
N THR A 44 -11.12 -27.03 -8.07
CA THR A 44 -12.08 -27.27 -9.15
C THR A 44 -12.05 -26.14 -10.19
N LEU A 45 -11.94 -24.89 -9.76
CA LEU A 45 -11.78 -23.77 -10.66
C LEU A 45 -10.50 -23.89 -11.50
N ILE A 46 -9.37 -24.27 -10.88
CA ILE A 46 -8.06 -24.38 -11.56
C ILE A 46 -8.03 -25.55 -12.54
N ALA A 47 -8.51 -26.72 -12.14
CA ALA A 47 -8.33 -27.97 -12.86
C ALA A 47 -9.53 -28.38 -13.71
N GLY A 48 -10.75 -28.06 -13.28
CA GLY A 48 -11.99 -28.58 -13.86
C GLY A 48 -12.83 -27.57 -14.63
N THR A 49 -12.55 -26.26 -14.49
CA THR A 49 -13.37 -25.20 -15.10
C THR A 49 -12.69 -24.64 -16.34
N PRO A 50 -13.37 -24.57 -17.53
CA PRO A 50 -12.80 -23.93 -18.69
C PRO A 50 -12.37 -22.50 -18.40
N TYR A 51 -11.11 -22.16 -18.75
CA TYR A 51 -10.46 -20.87 -18.46
C TYR A 51 -10.39 -20.47 -16.96
N GLY A 52 -10.81 -21.33 -16.04
CA GLY A 52 -10.87 -21.01 -14.61
C GLY A 52 -9.53 -20.61 -14.01
N LYS A 53 -8.46 -21.33 -14.36
CA LYS A 53 -7.08 -21.01 -14.00
C LYS A 53 -6.67 -19.63 -14.49
N MET A 54 -6.94 -19.29 -15.75
CA MET A 54 -6.61 -17.99 -16.33
C MET A 54 -7.38 -16.85 -15.66
N ILE A 55 -8.68 -17.05 -15.38
CA ILE A 55 -9.51 -16.04 -14.70
C ILE A 55 -9.01 -15.80 -13.27
N ARG A 56 -8.63 -16.86 -12.53
CA ARG A 56 -8.04 -16.74 -11.19
C ARG A 56 -6.70 -15.99 -11.25
N ASN A 57 -5.82 -16.37 -12.17
CA ASN A 57 -4.52 -15.71 -12.35
C ASN A 57 -4.70 -14.25 -12.74
N LEU A 58 -5.65 -13.92 -13.64
CA LEU A 58 -6.00 -12.55 -14.01
C LEU A 58 -6.42 -11.73 -12.79
N HIS A 59 -7.32 -12.26 -11.97
CA HIS A 59 -7.78 -11.61 -10.74
C HIS A 59 -6.63 -11.35 -9.78
N TYR A 60 -5.78 -12.34 -9.55
CA TYR A 60 -4.62 -12.24 -8.67
C TYR A 60 -3.61 -11.17 -9.17
N TRP A 61 -3.22 -11.21 -10.45
CA TRP A 61 -2.27 -10.24 -10.99
C TRP A 61 -2.84 -8.81 -10.98
N CYS A 62 -4.11 -8.65 -11.31
CA CYS A 62 -4.78 -7.34 -11.20
C CYS A 62 -4.78 -6.83 -9.76
N ALA A 63 -5.00 -7.70 -8.76
CA ALA A 63 -5.01 -7.35 -7.34
C ALA A 63 -3.64 -6.84 -6.87
N HIS A 64 -2.54 -7.46 -7.31
CA HIS A 64 -1.19 -7.00 -7.01
C HIS A 64 -0.84 -5.68 -7.73
N LEU A 65 -1.17 -5.60 -9.01
CA LEU A 65 -0.86 -4.43 -9.84
C LEU A 65 -1.66 -3.20 -9.43
N VAL A 66 -2.93 -3.32 -9.02
CA VAL A 66 -3.72 -2.16 -8.60
C VAL A 66 -3.14 -1.51 -7.36
N VAL A 67 -2.62 -2.28 -6.40
CA VAL A 67 -1.94 -1.75 -5.22
C VAL A 67 -0.69 -0.97 -5.64
N ALA A 68 0.19 -1.56 -6.46
CA ALA A 68 1.40 -0.91 -6.95
C ALA A 68 1.09 0.38 -7.73
N VAL A 69 0.13 0.33 -8.66
CA VAL A 69 -0.27 1.48 -9.47
C VAL A 69 -0.87 2.60 -8.61
N MET A 70 -1.67 2.27 -7.59
CA MET A 70 -2.26 3.27 -6.69
C MET A 70 -1.20 3.94 -5.82
N PHE A 71 -0.20 3.21 -5.31
CA PHE A 71 0.93 3.81 -4.61
C PHE A 71 1.73 4.74 -5.53
N LEU A 72 2.04 4.32 -6.75
CA LEU A 72 2.73 5.18 -7.73
C LEU A 72 1.90 6.40 -8.10
N HIS A 73 0.58 6.24 -8.23
CA HIS A 73 -0.34 7.35 -8.47
C HIS A 73 -0.33 8.37 -7.31
N MET A 74 -0.40 7.89 -6.08
CA MET A 74 -0.30 8.73 -4.88
C MET A 74 1.04 9.48 -4.83
N LEU A 75 2.17 8.78 -5.04
CA LEU A 75 3.50 9.40 -5.09
C LEU A 75 3.57 10.49 -6.17
N ARG A 76 3.08 10.22 -7.38
CA ARG A 76 3.03 11.19 -8.47
C ARG A 76 2.19 12.41 -8.09
N VAL A 77 0.99 12.22 -7.55
CA VAL A 77 0.11 13.31 -7.13
C VAL A 77 0.79 14.18 -6.07
N PHE A 78 1.45 13.54 -5.12
CA PHE A 78 2.20 14.22 -4.07
C PHE A 78 3.39 15.01 -4.63
N CYS A 79 4.28 14.35 -5.37
CA CYS A 79 5.51 14.96 -5.91
C CYS A 79 5.25 16.12 -6.89
N THR A 80 4.06 16.19 -7.48
CA THR A 80 3.68 17.28 -8.39
C THR A 80 2.79 18.35 -7.74
N GLY A 81 2.54 18.29 -6.42
CA GLY A 81 1.65 19.20 -5.74
C GLY A 81 0.20 19.16 -6.23
N ALA A 82 -0.21 18.06 -6.90
CA ALA A 82 -1.55 17.96 -7.47
C ALA A 82 -2.66 17.78 -6.42
N PHE A 83 -2.32 17.66 -5.15
CA PHE A 83 -3.21 17.66 -4.00
C PHE A 83 -3.60 19.07 -3.50
N LEU A 84 -2.92 20.12 -3.95
CA LEU A 84 -3.20 21.50 -3.54
C LEU A 84 -4.59 21.97 -4.00
N ARG A 85 -5.05 23.13 -3.50
CA ARG A 85 -6.36 23.71 -3.91
C ARG A 85 -6.49 23.76 -5.44
N PRO A 86 -7.64 23.44 -6.01
CA PRO A 86 -8.92 23.04 -5.40
C PRO A 86 -9.09 21.55 -5.13
N ARG A 87 -8.02 20.72 -5.15
CA ARG A 87 -8.05 19.24 -5.17
C ARG A 87 -7.84 18.57 -3.81
N ARG A 88 -7.87 19.31 -2.70
CA ARG A 88 -7.66 18.80 -1.34
C ARG A 88 -8.55 17.61 -0.99
N ILE A 89 -9.87 17.76 -1.21
CA ILE A 89 -10.82 16.68 -0.93
C ILE A 89 -10.57 15.47 -1.84
N ASN A 90 -10.14 15.70 -3.08
CA ASN A 90 -9.82 14.60 -4.00
C ASN A 90 -8.64 13.76 -3.56
N TRP A 91 -7.65 14.36 -2.90
CA TRP A 91 -6.56 13.66 -2.22
C TRP A 91 -7.09 12.75 -1.10
N VAL A 92 -7.95 13.27 -0.22
CA VAL A 92 -8.56 12.50 0.87
C VAL A 92 -9.36 11.31 0.33
N VAL A 93 -10.14 11.53 -0.73
CA VAL A 93 -10.90 10.46 -1.41
C VAL A 93 -9.94 9.40 -1.98
N GLY A 94 -8.83 9.83 -2.60
CA GLY A 94 -7.81 8.92 -3.12
C GLY A 94 -7.16 8.06 -2.03
N LEU A 95 -6.88 8.63 -0.86
CA LEU A 95 -6.41 7.87 0.31
C LEU A 95 -7.47 6.87 0.80
N GLY A 96 -8.73 7.29 0.85
CA GLY A 96 -9.85 6.38 1.18
C GLY A 96 -9.95 5.21 0.21
N MET A 97 -9.80 5.46 -1.10
CA MET A 97 -9.77 4.40 -2.11
C MET A 97 -8.59 3.44 -1.90
N LEU A 98 -7.40 3.94 -1.56
CA LEU A 98 -6.23 3.09 -1.27
C LEU A 98 -6.50 2.18 -0.07
N VAL A 99 -7.10 2.70 1.02
CA VAL A 99 -7.48 1.90 2.19
C VAL A 99 -8.50 0.81 1.81
N VAL A 100 -9.51 1.15 1.00
CA VAL A 100 -10.51 0.18 0.52
C VAL A 100 -9.87 -0.90 -0.35
N VAL A 101 -8.92 -0.56 -1.22
CA VAL A 101 -8.19 -1.54 -2.05
C VAL A 101 -7.31 -2.44 -1.20
N LEU A 102 -6.61 -1.91 -0.19
CA LEU A 102 -5.83 -2.74 0.74
C LEU A 102 -6.74 -3.67 1.56
N GLY A 103 -7.90 -3.18 2.02
CA GLY A 103 -8.91 -4.00 2.69
C GLY A 103 -9.50 -5.09 1.79
N ALA A 104 -9.75 -4.77 0.50
CA ALA A 104 -10.19 -5.76 -0.48
C ALA A 104 -9.12 -6.83 -0.72
N ASN A 105 -7.85 -6.44 -0.86
CA ASN A 105 -6.75 -7.40 -0.98
C ASN A 105 -6.63 -8.28 0.27
N PHE A 106 -6.73 -7.70 1.47
CA PHE A 106 -6.68 -8.45 2.73
C PHE A 106 -7.82 -9.47 2.86
N THR A 107 -9.06 -9.03 2.61
CA THR A 107 -10.22 -9.92 2.71
C THR A 107 -10.24 -10.99 1.62
N GLY A 108 -9.79 -10.66 0.40
CA GLY A 108 -9.67 -11.62 -0.70
C GLY A 108 -8.56 -12.64 -0.53
N TYR A 109 -7.52 -12.28 0.22
CA TYR A 109 -6.38 -13.16 0.47
C TYR A 109 -6.77 -14.44 1.26
N LEU A 110 -7.74 -14.37 2.16
CA LEU A 110 -8.22 -15.52 2.93
C LEU A 110 -9.05 -16.50 2.08
N LEU A 111 -9.72 -16.04 1.02
CA LEU A 111 -10.75 -16.82 0.34
C LEU A 111 -10.28 -18.18 -0.21
N PRO A 112 -9.04 -18.34 -0.72
CA PRO A 112 -8.54 -19.65 -1.12
C PRO A 112 -8.44 -20.68 0.02
N TRP A 113 -8.46 -20.24 1.27
CA TRP A 113 -8.36 -21.07 2.47
C TRP A 113 -7.13 -21.99 2.48
N ASP A 114 -6.04 -21.52 1.84
CA ASP A 114 -4.78 -22.22 1.88
C ASP A 114 -3.96 -21.88 3.13
N GLN A 115 -2.91 -22.64 3.37
CA GLN A 115 -2.09 -22.57 4.56
C GLN A 115 -1.49 -21.19 4.82
N LEU A 116 -0.98 -20.55 3.76
CA LEU A 116 -0.35 -19.24 3.89
C LEU A 116 -1.38 -18.14 4.18
N ALA A 117 -2.53 -18.17 3.48
CA ALA A 117 -3.62 -17.22 3.68
C ALA A 117 -4.26 -17.37 5.08
N TYR A 118 -4.49 -18.61 5.53
CA TYR A 118 -5.01 -18.90 6.87
C TYR A 118 -4.13 -18.26 7.94
N TRP A 119 -2.83 -18.53 7.92
CA TRP A 119 -1.91 -18.01 8.94
C TRP A 119 -1.65 -16.51 8.83
N ALA A 120 -1.62 -15.95 7.62
CA ALA A 120 -1.51 -14.49 7.45
C ALA A 120 -2.69 -13.75 8.11
N VAL A 121 -3.91 -14.28 7.99
CA VAL A 121 -5.09 -13.68 8.64
C VAL A 121 -5.13 -13.99 10.14
N THR A 122 -4.72 -15.19 10.58
CA THR A 122 -4.57 -15.51 12.01
C THR A 122 -3.63 -14.52 12.71
N VAL A 123 -2.46 -14.29 12.15
CA VAL A 123 -1.48 -13.34 12.68
C VAL A 123 -2.06 -11.91 12.66
N SER A 124 -2.66 -11.50 11.54
CA SER A 124 -3.19 -10.13 11.41
C SER A 124 -4.36 -9.87 12.35
N THR A 125 -5.24 -10.84 12.60
CA THR A 125 -6.33 -10.69 13.57
C THR A 125 -5.82 -10.71 15.00
N GLY A 126 -4.76 -11.49 15.31
CA GLY A 126 -4.05 -11.43 16.59
C GLY A 126 -3.45 -10.05 16.88
N MET A 127 -2.98 -9.34 15.84
CA MET A 127 -2.47 -7.98 16.00
C MET A 127 -3.54 -6.97 16.42
N LEU A 128 -4.82 -7.23 16.18
CA LEU A 128 -5.91 -6.34 16.62
C LEU A 128 -5.95 -6.20 18.14
N GLU A 129 -5.49 -7.18 18.91
CA GLU A 129 -5.42 -7.09 20.38
C GLU A 129 -4.59 -5.91 20.89
N TYR A 130 -3.62 -5.47 20.08
CA TYR A 130 -2.78 -4.33 20.39
C TYR A 130 -3.43 -2.96 20.09
N VAL A 131 -4.64 -2.94 19.50
CA VAL A 131 -5.38 -1.70 19.27
C VAL A 131 -6.04 -1.27 20.58
N PRO A 132 -5.68 -0.11 21.17
CA PRO A 132 -6.21 0.30 22.46
C PRO A 132 -7.74 0.40 22.45
N PHE A 133 -8.37 0.01 23.56
CA PHE A 133 -9.80 0.12 23.87
C PHE A 133 -10.75 -0.78 23.08
N ILE A 134 -10.52 -0.98 21.78
CA ILE A 134 -11.47 -1.69 20.89
C ILE A 134 -10.89 -2.98 20.29
N GLY A 135 -9.61 -3.27 20.50
CA GLY A 135 -8.91 -4.34 19.80
C GLY A 135 -9.49 -5.72 20.08
N ALA A 136 -9.72 -6.07 21.32
CA ALA A 136 -10.33 -7.33 21.70
C ALA A 136 -11.74 -7.50 21.07
N TYR A 137 -12.56 -6.45 21.15
CA TYR A 137 -13.90 -6.46 20.53
C TYR A 137 -13.86 -6.66 19.01
N LEU A 138 -12.92 -5.99 18.32
CA LEU A 138 -12.74 -6.17 16.88
C LEU A 138 -12.32 -7.59 16.53
N ARG A 139 -11.38 -8.15 17.30
CA ARG A 139 -10.93 -9.53 17.11
C ARG A 139 -12.06 -10.54 17.30
N GLU A 140 -12.81 -10.45 18.40
CA GLU A 140 -13.96 -11.30 18.68
C GLU A 140 -15.07 -11.17 17.63
N THR A 141 -15.26 -9.98 17.08
CA THR A 141 -16.25 -9.74 16.02
C THR A 141 -15.87 -10.48 14.72
N ILE A 142 -14.59 -10.58 14.41
CA ILE A 142 -14.05 -11.22 13.19
C ILE A 142 -13.97 -12.74 13.37
N LEU A 143 -13.54 -13.21 14.53
CA LEU A 143 -13.26 -14.63 14.76
C LEU A 143 -14.51 -15.41 15.18
N SER A 144 -14.46 -16.73 15.03
CA SER A 144 -15.43 -17.67 15.57
C SER A 144 -14.79 -18.38 16.75
N ASP A 145 -15.28 -18.14 17.96
CA ASP A 145 -14.76 -18.74 19.19
C ASP A 145 -13.22 -18.58 19.38
N GLY A 146 -12.69 -17.41 18.95
CA GLY A 146 -11.27 -17.09 19.07
C GLY A 146 -10.38 -17.57 17.92
N GLU A 147 -10.92 -18.33 16.96
CA GLU A 147 -10.20 -18.88 15.81
C GLU A 147 -10.83 -18.49 14.47
N LEU A 148 -10.08 -18.68 13.38
CA LEU A 148 -10.63 -18.53 12.03
C LEU A 148 -11.60 -19.67 11.74
N GLY A 149 -12.81 -19.30 11.35
CA GLY A 149 -13.89 -20.25 11.14
C GLY A 149 -14.90 -19.81 10.07
N PRO A 150 -16.07 -20.48 10.02
CA PRO A 150 -17.11 -20.21 9.04
C PRO A 150 -17.57 -18.74 9.03
N ARG A 151 -17.73 -18.14 10.23
CA ARG A 151 -18.12 -16.74 10.37
C ARG A 151 -17.11 -15.80 9.76
N THR A 152 -15.81 -16.03 10.02
CA THR A 152 -14.71 -15.20 9.48
C THR A 152 -14.70 -15.26 7.95
N LEU A 153 -14.79 -16.46 7.39
CA LEU A 153 -14.80 -16.65 5.94
C LEU A 153 -16.00 -15.99 5.28
N GLN A 154 -17.20 -16.15 5.85
CA GLN A 154 -18.41 -15.50 5.35
C GLN A 154 -18.35 -13.97 5.44
N LEU A 155 -17.84 -13.43 6.54
CA LEU A 155 -17.65 -11.99 6.71
C LEU A 155 -16.66 -11.45 5.65
N PHE A 156 -15.51 -12.10 5.48
CA PHE A 156 -14.51 -11.71 4.49
C PHE A 156 -15.04 -11.82 3.06
N TYR A 157 -15.77 -12.88 2.76
CA TYR A 157 -16.43 -13.04 1.48
C TYR A 157 -17.45 -11.92 1.20
N ALA A 158 -18.31 -11.59 2.15
CA ALA A 158 -19.28 -10.50 2.01
C ALA A 158 -18.60 -9.13 1.84
N LEU A 159 -17.57 -8.84 2.64
CA LEU A 159 -16.77 -7.61 2.52
C LEU A 159 -16.09 -7.54 1.14
N HIS A 160 -15.39 -8.61 0.74
CA HIS A 160 -14.64 -8.66 -0.50
C HIS A 160 -15.50 -8.57 -1.76
N THR A 161 -16.62 -9.29 -1.79
CA THR A 161 -17.43 -9.43 -3.01
C THR A 161 -18.55 -8.41 -3.15
N ALA A 162 -18.96 -7.73 -2.06
CA ALA A 162 -20.06 -6.78 -2.08
C ALA A 162 -19.66 -5.42 -1.49
N VAL A 163 -19.33 -5.33 -0.20
CA VAL A 163 -19.21 -4.05 0.49
C VAL A 163 -18.05 -3.22 -0.06
N LEU A 164 -16.84 -3.77 -0.08
CA LEU A 164 -15.63 -3.05 -0.50
C LEU A 164 -15.68 -2.66 -2.00
N PRO A 165 -16.11 -3.53 -2.93
CA PRO A 165 -16.29 -3.14 -4.33
C PRO A 165 -17.30 -2.01 -4.53
N VAL A 166 -18.46 -2.05 -3.85
CA VAL A 166 -19.47 -0.99 -3.95
C VAL A 166 -18.93 0.33 -3.42
N VAL A 167 -18.27 0.32 -2.26
CA VAL A 167 -17.64 1.51 -1.68
C VAL A 167 -16.54 2.04 -2.62
N LEU A 168 -15.70 1.17 -3.19
CA LEU A 168 -14.65 1.56 -4.13
C LEU A 168 -15.23 2.23 -5.38
N MET A 169 -16.27 1.66 -5.96
CA MET A 169 -16.93 2.24 -7.15
C MET A 169 -17.57 3.59 -6.85
N ALA A 170 -18.22 3.75 -5.71
CA ALA A 170 -18.78 5.03 -5.29
C ALA A 170 -17.71 6.10 -5.08
N LEU A 171 -16.62 5.76 -4.39
CA LEU A 171 -15.46 6.65 -4.19
C LEU A 171 -14.78 7.01 -5.52
N MET A 172 -14.62 6.05 -6.43
CA MET A 172 -14.03 6.26 -7.76
C MET A 172 -14.87 7.19 -8.61
N ALA A 173 -16.19 7.01 -8.63
CA ALA A 173 -17.13 7.91 -9.32
C ALA A 173 -17.05 9.34 -8.76
N TYR A 174 -17.02 9.48 -7.43
CA TYR A 174 -16.86 10.75 -6.76
C TYR A 174 -15.48 11.38 -7.04
N HIS A 175 -14.41 10.59 -7.05
CA HIS A 175 -13.05 11.02 -7.38
C HIS A 175 -12.97 11.63 -8.78
N PHE A 176 -13.51 10.95 -9.80
CA PHE A 176 -13.56 11.46 -11.17
C PHE A 176 -14.46 12.70 -11.31
N TRP A 177 -15.60 12.72 -10.63
CA TRP A 177 -16.43 13.91 -10.62
C TRP A 177 -15.70 15.13 -10.04
N ARG A 178 -14.92 14.95 -8.96
CA ARG A 178 -14.09 15.99 -8.36
C ARG A 178 -13.00 16.51 -9.29
N ILE A 179 -12.35 15.62 -10.07
CA ILE A 179 -11.37 16.01 -11.09
C ILE A 179 -12.03 16.91 -12.15
N ARG A 180 -13.21 16.51 -12.64
CA ARG A 180 -13.96 17.33 -13.61
C ARG A 180 -14.33 18.69 -13.02
N LYS A 181 -14.83 18.74 -11.80
CA LYS A 181 -15.18 19.97 -11.09
C LYS A 181 -13.97 20.89 -10.86
N ALA A 182 -12.78 20.32 -10.68
CA ALA A 182 -11.51 21.03 -10.56
C ALA A 182 -10.91 21.44 -11.92
N LYS A 183 -11.69 21.41 -13.00
CA LYS A 183 -11.31 21.76 -14.39
C LYS A 183 -10.20 20.88 -14.97
N GLY A 184 -10.12 19.60 -14.57
CA GLY A 184 -9.23 18.59 -15.12
C GLY A 184 -7.95 18.36 -14.32
N LEU A 185 -6.92 17.87 -15.00
CA LEU A 185 -5.65 17.45 -14.40
C LEU A 185 -4.71 18.64 -14.16
N VAL A 186 -3.77 18.46 -13.23
CA VAL A 186 -2.67 19.43 -13.01
C VAL A 186 -1.64 19.25 -14.13
N VAL A 187 -1.35 20.34 -14.82
CA VAL A 187 -0.34 20.37 -15.89
C VAL A 187 1.04 20.59 -15.26
N PRO A 188 2.02 19.71 -15.52
CA PRO A 188 3.39 19.93 -15.09
C PRO A 188 3.98 21.20 -15.70
N ARG A 189 4.67 21.98 -14.87
CA ARG A 189 5.36 23.21 -15.26
C ARG A 189 6.77 23.28 -14.70
N SER A 190 7.60 24.11 -15.30
CA SER A 190 8.91 24.45 -14.74
C SER A 190 8.76 25.34 -13.50
N PRO A 191 9.65 25.26 -12.52
CA PRO A 191 9.68 26.20 -11.39
C PRO A 191 9.76 27.68 -11.80
N ASP A 192 10.39 27.96 -12.93
CA ASP A 192 10.61 29.34 -13.42
C ASP A 192 9.49 29.82 -14.37
N SER A 193 8.53 28.93 -14.70
CA SER A 193 7.42 29.30 -15.58
C SER A 193 6.32 29.98 -14.77
N PRO A 194 5.73 31.09 -15.27
CA PRO A 194 4.57 31.69 -14.66
C PRO A 194 3.40 30.69 -14.63
N VAL A 195 2.50 30.85 -13.68
CA VAL A 195 1.24 30.10 -13.66
C VAL A 195 0.47 30.47 -14.93
N GLN A 196 0.27 29.54 -15.84
CA GLN A 196 -0.57 29.77 -17.00
C GLN A 196 -2.02 29.88 -16.55
N GLU A 197 -2.61 31.06 -16.68
CA GLU A 197 -4.03 31.32 -16.37
C GLU A 197 -4.95 30.47 -17.28
N ASN A 198 -4.56 30.26 -18.53
CA ASN A 198 -5.25 29.45 -19.51
C ASN A 198 -4.28 28.43 -20.14
N PRO A 199 -4.06 27.26 -19.51
CA PRO A 199 -3.23 26.21 -20.11
C PRO A 199 -3.90 25.68 -21.39
N ASP A 200 -3.10 25.37 -22.40
CA ASP A 200 -3.55 24.71 -23.61
C ASP A 200 -4.37 23.47 -23.28
N ARG A 201 -5.64 23.48 -23.66
CA ARG A 201 -6.56 22.37 -23.40
C ARG A 201 -6.57 21.44 -24.59
N ALA A 202 -6.21 20.18 -24.39
CA ALA A 202 -6.46 19.14 -25.38
C ALA A 202 -7.94 18.73 -25.34
N PRO A 203 -8.59 18.49 -26.49
CA PRO A 203 -9.93 17.93 -26.55
C PRO A 203 -9.97 16.59 -25.78
N VAL A 204 -11.07 16.33 -25.07
CA VAL A 204 -11.27 15.03 -24.42
C VAL A 204 -11.41 13.95 -25.49
N VAL A 205 -12.16 14.27 -26.56
CA VAL A 205 -12.33 13.41 -27.73
C VAL A 205 -11.71 14.13 -28.94
N PRO A 206 -10.78 13.50 -29.70
CA PRO A 206 -10.29 12.11 -29.53
C PRO A 206 -9.09 11.97 -28.58
N ASP A 207 -8.36 13.05 -28.28
CA ASP A 207 -6.98 12.98 -27.78
C ASP A 207 -6.80 12.27 -26.43
N LEU A 208 -7.57 12.67 -25.42
CA LEU A 208 -7.46 12.04 -24.10
C LEU A 208 -8.01 10.61 -24.13
N LEU A 209 -9.19 10.44 -24.74
CA LEU A 209 -9.85 9.13 -24.82
C LEU A 209 -8.99 8.11 -25.54
N LEU A 210 -8.37 8.47 -26.66
CA LEU A 210 -7.50 7.57 -27.42
C LEU A 210 -6.28 7.13 -26.61
N ARG A 211 -5.64 8.05 -25.87
CA ARG A 211 -4.48 7.75 -25.04
C ARG A 211 -4.81 6.83 -23.87
N GLU A 212 -5.91 7.11 -23.19
CA GLU A 212 -6.39 6.26 -22.09
C GLU A 212 -6.79 4.87 -22.62
N ALA A 213 -7.45 4.80 -23.79
CA ALA A 213 -7.80 3.53 -24.42
C ALA A 213 -6.57 2.72 -24.82
N VAL A 214 -5.55 3.33 -25.44
CA VAL A 214 -4.28 2.65 -25.77
C VAL A 214 -3.58 2.15 -24.50
N THR A 215 -3.50 2.99 -23.47
CA THR A 215 -2.90 2.58 -22.18
C THR A 215 -3.65 1.42 -21.55
N ALA A 216 -4.99 1.45 -21.57
CA ALA A 216 -5.83 0.36 -21.06
C ALA A 216 -5.63 -0.94 -21.87
N LEU A 217 -5.62 -0.87 -23.20
CA LEU A 217 -5.41 -2.05 -24.06
C LEU A 217 -4.04 -2.69 -23.85
N VAL A 218 -2.98 -1.87 -23.77
CA VAL A 218 -1.62 -2.36 -23.47
C VAL A 218 -1.58 -3.02 -22.09
N LEU A 219 -2.18 -2.40 -21.06
CA LEU A 219 -2.25 -2.96 -19.72
C LEU A 219 -3.02 -4.29 -19.72
N ILE A 220 -4.18 -4.35 -20.39
CA ILE A 220 -4.98 -5.58 -20.52
C ILE A 220 -4.14 -6.68 -21.19
N ALA A 221 -3.45 -6.38 -22.29
CA ALA A 221 -2.59 -7.35 -22.95
C ALA A 221 -1.47 -7.87 -22.02
N VAL A 222 -0.80 -6.98 -21.29
CA VAL A 222 0.25 -7.35 -20.33
C VAL A 222 -0.30 -8.26 -19.23
N VAL A 223 -1.44 -7.90 -18.64
CA VAL A 223 -2.03 -8.70 -17.55
C VAL A 223 -2.54 -10.05 -18.05
N LEU A 224 -3.12 -10.12 -19.25
CA LEU A 224 -3.51 -11.38 -19.88
C LEU A 224 -2.30 -12.29 -20.17
N LEU A 225 -1.19 -11.71 -20.65
CA LEU A 225 0.06 -12.46 -20.81
C LEU A 225 0.57 -13.00 -19.47
N LEU A 226 0.60 -12.19 -18.43
CA LEU A 226 0.98 -12.63 -17.08
C LEU A 226 0.05 -13.75 -16.60
N ALA A 227 -1.26 -13.59 -16.75
CA ALA A 227 -2.25 -14.57 -16.31
C ALA A 227 -2.15 -15.92 -17.03
N THR A 228 -1.62 -15.89 -18.27
CA THR A 228 -1.47 -17.09 -19.11
C THR A 228 -0.11 -17.77 -18.92
N LEU A 229 0.96 -16.97 -18.78
CA LEU A 229 2.34 -17.48 -18.77
C LEU A 229 2.89 -17.74 -17.36
N VAL A 230 2.34 -17.06 -16.33
CA VAL A 230 2.84 -17.14 -14.96
C VAL A 230 1.75 -17.69 -14.05
N ASP A 231 1.92 -18.95 -13.69
CA ASP A 231 1.00 -19.64 -12.79
C ASP A 231 1.12 -19.12 -11.35
N ILE A 232 -0.04 -18.97 -10.72
CA ILE A 232 -0.12 -18.63 -9.32
C ILE A 232 -0.33 -19.92 -8.52
N PRO A 233 0.64 -20.33 -7.70
CA PRO A 233 0.47 -21.51 -6.89
C PRO A 233 -0.66 -21.32 -5.87
N ILE A 234 -1.28 -22.44 -5.48
CA ILE A 234 -2.10 -22.57 -4.28
C ILE A 234 -1.33 -23.46 -3.32
N GLY A 235 -1.26 -23.06 -2.05
CA GLY A 235 -0.59 -23.85 -1.02
C GLY A 235 -1.41 -25.08 -0.61
N GLU A 236 -0.95 -25.77 0.44
CA GLU A 236 -1.71 -26.83 1.11
C GLU A 236 -2.97 -26.22 1.76
N PRO A 237 -4.04 -27.02 2.02
CA PRO A 237 -5.20 -26.56 2.76
C PRO A 237 -4.81 -25.99 4.13
N GLY A 238 -5.51 -24.98 4.58
CA GLY A 238 -5.26 -24.32 5.86
C GLY A 238 -5.33 -25.32 7.04
N ASN A 239 -4.24 -25.45 7.78
CA ASN A 239 -4.13 -26.30 8.96
C ASN A 239 -3.83 -25.44 10.20
N PRO A 240 -4.77 -25.31 11.16
CA PRO A 240 -4.55 -24.55 12.38
C PRO A 240 -3.45 -25.14 13.29
N GLY A 241 -3.15 -26.43 13.17
CA GLY A 241 -2.14 -27.13 13.98
C GLY A 241 -0.70 -26.94 13.50
N LEU A 242 -0.47 -26.33 12.33
CA LEU A 242 0.87 -26.23 11.74
C LEU A 242 1.13 -24.83 11.19
N SER A 243 1.88 -24.01 11.93
CA SER A 243 2.27 -22.67 11.45
C SER A 243 3.41 -22.76 10.42
N PRO A 244 3.29 -22.08 9.26
CA PRO A 244 4.41 -21.94 8.33
C PRO A 244 5.59 -21.21 8.97
N ASN A 245 6.80 -21.59 8.61
CA ASN A 245 8.02 -20.92 9.07
C ASN A 245 8.96 -20.65 7.87
N PRO A 246 9.10 -19.39 7.43
CA PRO A 246 8.49 -18.17 7.98
C PRO A 246 7.02 -17.98 7.56
N THR A 247 6.21 -17.36 8.42
CA THR A 247 4.88 -16.87 8.04
C THR A 247 5.03 -15.47 7.41
N ARG A 248 4.92 -15.37 6.09
CA ARG A 248 5.13 -14.12 5.35
C ARG A 248 3.80 -13.47 4.97
N ALA A 249 3.68 -12.17 5.26
CA ALA A 249 2.59 -11.36 4.73
C ALA A 249 2.75 -11.14 3.21
N PRO A 250 1.64 -10.88 2.48
CA PRO A 250 1.73 -10.36 1.11
C PRO A 250 2.64 -9.13 1.03
N TRP A 251 3.34 -8.95 -0.12
CA TRP A 251 4.39 -7.92 -0.26
C TRP A 251 3.93 -6.51 0.16
N TYR A 252 2.67 -6.13 -0.10
CA TYR A 252 2.14 -4.81 0.26
C TYR A 252 1.89 -4.62 1.76
N PHE A 253 1.93 -5.69 2.56
CA PHE A 253 1.94 -5.67 4.02
C PHE A 253 3.30 -6.05 4.62
N ALA A 254 4.24 -6.54 3.82
CA ALA A 254 5.55 -6.99 4.32
C ALA A 254 6.33 -5.87 5.03
N GLY A 255 6.20 -4.61 4.57
CA GLY A 255 6.79 -3.48 5.28
C GLY A 255 6.20 -3.23 6.67
N LEU A 256 4.88 -3.47 6.85
CA LEU A 256 4.25 -3.40 8.17
C LEU A 256 4.66 -4.59 9.05
N GLN A 257 4.77 -5.79 8.47
CA GLN A 257 5.29 -6.97 9.16
C GLN A 257 6.74 -6.75 9.60
N GLU A 258 7.57 -6.12 8.78
CA GLU A 258 8.95 -5.77 9.13
C GLU A 258 9.01 -4.79 10.32
N LEU A 259 8.11 -3.79 10.38
CA LEU A 259 8.01 -2.89 11.53
C LEU A 259 7.72 -3.63 12.84
N LEU A 260 6.95 -4.73 12.80
CA LEU A 260 6.65 -5.54 13.98
C LEU A 260 7.87 -6.25 14.57
N LEU A 261 8.90 -6.49 13.77
CA LEU A 261 10.16 -7.09 14.25
C LEU A 261 11.02 -6.10 15.03
N HIS A 262 10.83 -4.78 14.79
CA HIS A 262 11.69 -3.72 15.31
C HIS A 262 11.03 -2.85 16.38
N PHE A 263 9.70 -2.79 16.39
CA PHE A 263 8.95 -1.89 17.28
C PHE A 263 8.00 -2.67 18.19
N HIS A 264 7.67 -2.09 19.32
CA HIS A 264 6.59 -2.62 20.16
C HIS A 264 5.31 -2.76 19.34
N PRO A 265 4.55 -3.88 19.44
CA PRO A 265 3.37 -4.13 18.61
C PRO A 265 2.36 -2.97 18.58
N VAL A 266 2.08 -2.32 19.72
CA VAL A 266 1.23 -1.11 19.77
C VAL A 266 1.76 0.00 18.87
N VAL A 267 3.08 0.17 18.79
CA VAL A 267 3.71 1.19 17.95
C VAL A 267 3.58 0.81 16.48
N ALA A 268 3.94 -0.41 16.13
CA ALA A 268 3.93 -0.87 14.73
C ALA A 268 2.51 -0.95 14.13
N VAL A 269 1.55 -1.52 14.88
CA VAL A 269 0.19 -1.81 14.37
C VAL A 269 -0.76 -0.63 14.53
N PHE A 270 -0.58 0.20 15.56
CA PHE A 270 -1.52 1.27 15.87
C PHE A 270 -0.90 2.66 15.69
N ALA A 271 0.18 2.98 16.42
CA ALA A 271 0.68 4.35 16.46
C ALA A 271 1.25 4.80 15.10
N ILE A 272 2.12 4.00 14.47
CA ILE A 272 2.71 4.37 13.17
C ILE A 272 1.64 4.52 12.07
N PRO A 273 0.74 3.53 11.83
CA PRO A 273 -0.32 3.68 10.84
C PRO A 273 -1.23 4.89 11.11
N LEU A 274 -1.56 5.14 12.38
CA LEU A 274 -2.38 6.28 12.78
C LEU A 274 -1.69 7.62 12.46
N PHE A 275 -0.42 7.79 12.86
CA PHE A 275 0.33 9.02 12.60
C PHE A 275 0.60 9.23 11.11
N VAL A 276 0.93 8.18 10.37
CA VAL A 276 1.09 8.24 8.92
C VAL A 276 -0.24 8.61 8.25
N GLY A 277 -1.34 7.97 8.64
CA GLY A 277 -2.68 8.27 8.14
C GLY A 277 -3.09 9.72 8.40
N PHE A 278 -2.95 10.20 9.63
CA PHE A 278 -3.23 11.61 9.97
C PHE A 278 -2.29 12.56 9.23
N GLY A 279 -1.00 12.24 9.12
CA GLY A 279 -0.04 13.03 8.37
C GLY A 279 -0.45 13.18 6.91
N LEU A 280 -0.80 12.09 6.24
CA LEU A 280 -1.27 12.08 4.84
C LEU A 280 -2.57 12.88 4.66
N LEU A 281 -3.52 12.76 5.60
CA LEU A 281 -4.76 13.54 5.59
C LEU A 281 -4.50 15.02 5.83
N ALA A 282 -3.53 15.40 6.67
CA ALA A 282 -3.19 16.77 7.00
C ALA A 282 -2.44 17.50 5.87
N ILE A 283 -1.66 16.78 5.05
CA ILE A 283 -0.82 17.36 3.98
C ILE A 283 -1.53 18.44 3.16
N PRO A 284 -2.73 18.24 2.58
CA PRO A 284 -3.37 19.26 1.74
C PRO A 284 -3.89 20.48 2.51
N TYR A 285 -3.95 20.39 3.83
CA TYR A 285 -4.47 21.46 4.70
C TYR A 285 -3.39 22.28 5.38
N LEU A 286 -2.12 21.88 5.25
CA LEU A 286 -1.01 22.68 5.75
C LEU A 286 -0.96 24.04 5.06
N LYS A 287 -0.52 25.07 5.82
CA LYS A 287 -0.27 26.40 5.26
C LYS A 287 1.09 26.38 4.55
N TYR A 288 1.07 26.31 3.24
CA TYR A 288 2.26 26.37 2.39
C TYR A 288 2.62 27.81 2.03
N GLU A 289 3.91 28.07 1.81
CA GLU A 289 4.45 29.39 1.49
C GLU A 289 4.20 29.77 0.02
N ALA A 290 4.12 28.79 -0.88
CA ALA A 290 3.90 29.00 -2.31
C ALA A 290 2.97 27.93 -2.91
N ASP A 291 2.27 28.29 -3.99
CA ASP A 291 1.56 27.32 -4.83
C ASP A 291 2.55 26.63 -5.78
N THR A 292 2.88 25.40 -5.42
CA THR A 292 3.79 24.54 -6.17
C THR A 292 3.06 23.54 -7.09
N GLY A 293 1.77 23.75 -7.34
CA GLY A 293 0.96 22.88 -8.20
C GLY A 293 1.55 22.75 -9.60
N GLY A 294 1.81 21.51 -10.02
CA GLY A 294 2.45 21.16 -11.29
C GLY A 294 3.99 21.14 -11.27
N ILE A 295 4.62 21.61 -10.20
CA ILE A 295 6.08 21.61 -10.11
C ILE A 295 6.56 20.31 -9.44
N TRP A 296 7.33 19.51 -10.17
CA TRP A 296 7.96 18.33 -9.60
C TRP A 296 8.91 18.69 -8.46
N PHE A 297 8.69 18.06 -7.30
CA PHE A 297 9.44 18.28 -6.07
C PHE A 297 9.40 19.75 -5.56
N ALA A 298 8.28 20.44 -5.79
CA ALA A 298 8.00 21.79 -5.34
C ALA A 298 8.92 22.89 -5.91
N SER A 299 10.20 22.59 -6.18
CA SER A 299 11.20 23.56 -6.67
C SER A 299 12.48 22.84 -7.16
N ARG A 300 13.44 23.61 -7.71
CA ARG A 300 14.80 23.09 -7.99
C ARG A 300 15.52 22.67 -6.71
N LYS A 301 15.36 23.42 -5.60
CA LYS A 301 15.91 23.09 -4.29
C LYS A 301 15.19 21.84 -3.71
N GLY A 302 13.89 21.75 -3.88
CA GLY A 302 13.09 20.60 -3.49
C GLY A 302 13.53 19.28 -4.14
N ARG A 303 14.05 19.32 -5.39
CA ARG A 303 14.68 18.14 -6.01
C ARG A 303 15.95 17.72 -5.28
N LYS A 304 16.79 18.69 -4.84
CA LYS A 304 18.00 18.39 -4.09
C LYS A 304 17.68 17.80 -2.71
N THR A 305 16.70 18.38 -2.01
CA THR A 305 16.25 17.87 -0.69
C THR A 305 15.58 16.51 -0.81
N ALA A 306 14.80 16.24 -1.88
CA ALA A 306 14.25 14.92 -2.18
C ALA A 306 15.35 13.89 -2.48
N GLY A 307 16.40 14.28 -3.22
CA GLY A 307 17.57 13.44 -3.45
C GLY A 307 18.33 13.12 -2.15
N ALA A 308 18.52 14.13 -1.30
CA ALA A 308 19.11 13.92 0.04
C ALA A 308 18.25 12.97 0.88
N ALA A 309 16.94 13.11 0.86
CA ALA A 309 16.00 12.20 1.53
C ALA A 309 16.14 10.76 1.05
N ALA A 310 16.20 10.58 -0.28
CA ALA A 310 16.37 9.26 -0.89
C ALA A 310 17.68 8.59 -0.45
N VAL A 311 18.80 9.32 -0.53
CA VAL A 311 20.12 8.80 -0.10
C VAL A 311 20.10 8.47 1.40
N THR A 312 19.56 9.38 2.22
CA THR A 312 19.44 9.13 3.68
C THR A 312 18.62 7.87 3.96
N ALA A 313 17.48 7.70 3.31
CA ALA A 313 16.63 6.51 3.50
C ALA A 313 17.36 5.22 3.08
N ILE A 314 18.02 5.23 1.89
CA ILE A 314 18.75 4.07 1.35
C ILE A 314 19.89 3.63 2.25
N VAL A 315 20.55 4.58 2.93
CA VAL A 315 21.68 4.27 3.82
C VAL A 315 21.20 4.01 5.24
N ALA A 316 20.38 4.90 5.81
CA ALA A 316 20.02 4.83 7.23
C ALA A 316 19.07 3.68 7.54
N THR A 317 18.09 3.38 6.67
CA THR A 317 17.11 2.33 6.96
C THR A 317 17.74 0.94 7.08
N PRO A 318 18.57 0.46 6.13
CA PRO A 318 19.26 -0.82 6.30
C PRO A 318 20.21 -0.83 7.52
N LEU A 319 20.90 0.27 7.80
CA LEU A 319 21.77 0.35 8.97
C LEU A 319 21.00 0.26 10.28
N LEU A 320 19.81 0.86 10.37
CA LEU A 320 18.95 0.74 11.54
C LEU A 320 18.41 -0.70 11.70
N ILE A 321 18.00 -1.35 10.61
CA ILE A 321 17.59 -2.76 10.62
C ILE A 321 18.72 -3.67 11.12
N LEU A 322 19.93 -3.49 10.58
CA LEU A 322 21.11 -4.27 10.98
C LEU A 322 21.48 -4.02 12.44
N ALA A 323 21.48 -2.76 12.88
CA ALA A 323 21.77 -2.40 14.25
C ALA A 323 20.78 -3.02 15.22
N ASP A 324 19.47 -2.89 14.96
CA ASP A 324 18.43 -3.47 15.80
C ASP A 324 18.54 -5.01 15.83
N THR A 325 18.72 -5.66 14.69
CA THR A 325 18.90 -7.12 14.62
C THR A 325 20.15 -7.57 15.40
N TRP A 326 21.24 -6.81 15.36
CA TRP A 326 22.45 -7.12 16.11
C TRP A 326 22.25 -6.95 17.62
N PHE A 327 21.59 -5.87 18.06
CA PHE A 327 21.30 -5.62 19.46
C PHE A 327 20.30 -6.63 20.03
N ALA A 328 19.23 -6.99 19.28
CA ALA A 328 18.25 -8.00 19.67
C ALA A 328 18.89 -9.41 19.75
N GLY A 329 19.80 -9.73 18.82
CA GLY A 329 20.52 -11.01 18.76
C GLY A 329 21.56 -11.22 19.89
N ALA A 330 21.96 -10.16 20.60
CA ALA A 330 22.89 -10.25 21.71
C ALA A 330 22.32 -10.90 23.01
N GLY A 331 21.08 -11.36 22.97
CA GLY A 331 20.46 -12.21 24.01
C GLY A 331 20.10 -11.53 25.34
N SER A 332 20.64 -10.37 25.61
CA SER A 332 20.28 -9.55 26.80
C SER A 332 20.29 -8.08 26.43
N PRO A 333 19.24 -7.33 26.77
CA PRO A 333 19.22 -5.90 26.50
C PRO A 333 20.43 -5.20 27.14
N PRO A 334 21.10 -4.27 26.44
CA PRO A 334 22.22 -3.53 27.02
C PRO A 334 21.79 -2.83 28.33
N GLY A 335 22.60 -2.96 29.37
CA GLY A 335 22.42 -2.21 30.63
C GLY A 335 21.26 -2.66 31.52
N GLY A 336 20.72 -3.88 31.37
CA GLY A 336 19.64 -4.41 32.24
C GLY A 336 18.26 -3.76 31.99
N LEU A 337 18.06 -3.16 30.82
CA LEU A 337 16.77 -2.55 30.43
C LEU A 337 15.66 -3.62 30.30
N ALA A 338 14.44 -3.29 30.66
CA ALA A 338 13.30 -4.18 30.44
C ALA A 338 13.15 -4.52 28.95
N PRO A 339 12.95 -5.80 28.56
CA PRO A 339 12.90 -6.23 27.17
C PRO A 339 11.89 -5.44 26.32
N ALA A 340 10.72 -5.14 26.86
CA ALA A 340 9.71 -4.32 26.17
C ALA A 340 10.19 -2.91 25.83
N PHE A 341 11.03 -2.32 26.68
CA PHE A 341 11.63 -1.01 26.41
C PHE A 341 12.74 -1.12 25.37
N ALA A 342 13.67 -2.05 25.55
CA ALA A 342 14.82 -2.23 24.67
C ALA A 342 14.40 -2.62 23.23
N ASN A 343 13.43 -3.53 23.11
CA ASN A 343 13.01 -4.10 21.83
C ASN A 343 11.78 -3.39 21.18
N GLY A 344 11.35 -2.26 21.70
CA GLY A 344 10.17 -1.59 21.14
C GLY A 344 10.19 -0.08 21.30
N TRP A 345 10.26 0.43 22.52
CA TRP A 345 10.18 1.87 22.77
C TRP A 345 11.48 2.61 22.44
N LEU A 346 12.64 1.99 22.69
CA LEU A 346 13.94 2.57 22.37
C LEU A 346 14.13 2.77 20.86
N PRO A 347 13.88 1.79 19.98
CA PRO A 347 13.87 1.99 18.52
C PRO A 347 12.92 3.09 18.08
N THR A 348 11.74 3.19 18.71
CA THR A 348 10.78 4.27 18.43
C THR A 348 11.39 5.64 18.70
N LEU A 349 12.01 5.83 19.87
CA LEU A 349 12.67 7.07 20.22
C LEU A 349 13.81 7.42 19.25
N VAL A 350 14.65 6.44 18.90
CA VAL A 350 15.76 6.62 17.95
C VAL A 350 15.24 7.10 16.60
N VAL A 351 14.20 6.49 16.05
CA VAL A 351 13.62 6.87 14.77
C VAL A 351 12.99 8.27 14.84
N LEU A 352 12.28 8.61 15.92
CA LEU A 352 11.71 9.96 16.08
C LEU A 352 12.80 11.03 16.15
N LEU A 353 13.89 10.78 16.89
CA LEU A 353 15.03 11.68 16.95
C LEU A 353 15.74 11.79 15.60
N ALA A 354 15.90 10.70 14.87
CA ALA A 354 16.48 10.70 13.52
C ALA A 354 15.64 11.53 12.53
N ILE A 355 14.30 11.38 12.53
CA ILE A 355 13.40 12.18 11.68
C ILE A 355 13.46 13.66 12.09
N GLY A 356 13.45 13.96 13.39
CA GLY A 356 13.59 15.33 13.91
C GLY A 356 14.91 15.97 13.53
N GLY A 357 16.02 15.25 13.72
CA GLY A 357 17.37 15.68 13.33
C GLY A 357 17.48 15.91 11.82
N TYR A 358 17.00 14.96 11.02
CA TYR A 358 16.93 15.10 9.56
C TYR A 358 16.15 16.36 9.15
N THR A 359 14.96 16.55 9.73
CA THR A 359 14.11 17.72 9.44
C THR A 359 14.83 19.03 9.76
N THR A 360 15.57 19.06 10.88
CA THR A 360 16.37 20.22 11.30
C THR A 360 17.52 20.47 10.33
N VAL A 361 18.25 19.44 9.94
CA VAL A 361 19.34 19.54 8.94
C VAL A 361 18.84 20.09 7.60
N ILE A 362 17.71 19.56 7.09
CA ILE A 362 17.13 20.04 5.82
C ILE A 362 16.75 21.52 5.93
N LYS A 363 16.18 21.97 7.04
CA LYS A 363 15.84 23.38 7.25
C LYS A 363 17.05 24.29 7.34
N ILE A 364 18.09 23.88 8.07
CA ILE A 364 19.29 24.70 8.31
C ILE A 364 20.23 24.66 7.11
N ALA A 365 20.66 23.48 6.66
CA ALA A 365 21.68 23.33 5.63
C ALA A 365 21.17 23.68 4.22
N PHE A 366 19.91 23.40 3.93
CA PHE A 366 19.33 23.69 2.62
C PHE A 366 18.45 24.96 2.63
N HIS A 367 18.22 25.60 3.78
CA HIS A 367 17.26 26.70 3.92
C HIS A 367 15.89 26.32 3.27
N ALA A 368 15.41 25.11 3.56
CA ALA A 368 14.25 24.55 2.92
C ALA A 368 12.96 25.21 3.42
N THR A 369 12.09 25.58 2.48
CA THR A 369 10.74 26.05 2.75
C THR A 369 9.89 24.93 3.35
N LYS A 370 8.73 25.25 3.88
CA LYS A 370 7.79 24.26 4.41
C LYS A 370 7.36 23.26 3.34
N ASN A 371 7.11 23.70 2.10
CA ASN A 371 6.80 22.83 0.97
C ASN A 371 7.90 21.79 0.75
N GLU A 372 9.15 22.25 0.68
CA GLU A 372 10.31 21.41 0.43
C GLU A 372 10.59 20.45 1.59
N THR A 373 10.41 20.93 2.84
CA THR A 373 10.58 20.10 4.05
C THR A 373 9.56 18.97 4.11
N VAL A 374 8.26 19.29 3.94
CA VAL A 374 7.18 18.27 3.95
C VAL A 374 7.42 17.23 2.87
N GLN A 375 7.84 17.67 1.69
CA GLN A 375 8.13 16.78 0.58
C GLN A 375 9.35 15.89 0.83
N SER A 376 10.40 16.47 1.41
CA SER A 376 11.62 15.73 1.75
C SER A 376 11.34 14.63 2.80
N VAL A 377 10.61 14.96 3.86
CA VAL A 377 10.21 13.99 4.90
C VAL A 377 9.31 12.89 4.31
N PHE A 378 8.35 13.25 3.46
CA PHE A 378 7.51 12.25 2.80
C PHE A 378 8.34 11.27 1.94
N ILE A 379 9.29 11.76 1.15
CA ILE A 379 10.17 10.92 0.34
C ILE A 379 11.05 10.03 1.22
N LEU A 380 11.59 10.58 2.32
CA LEU A 380 12.35 9.80 3.32
C LEU A 380 11.52 8.61 3.81
N LEU A 381 10.32 8.86 4.30
CA LEU A 381 9.43 7.82 4.85
C LEU A 381 8.96 6.83 3.78
N ALA A 382 8.62 7.30 2.58
CA ALA A 382 8.18 6.45 1.48
C ALA A 382 9.27 5.48 1.02
N ILE A 383 10.52 5.94 0.89
CA ILE A 383 11.65 5.09 0.52
C ILE A 383 12.03 4.16 1.66
N SER A 384 12.02 4.64 2.92
CA SER A 384 12.24 3.78 4.08
C SER A 384 11.21 2.64 4.14
N TYR A 385 9.93 2.92 3.90
CA TYR A 385 8.89 1.90 3.84
C TYR A 385 9.09 0.92 2.67
N ALA A 386 9.52 1.40 1.51
CA ALA A 386 9.88 0.52 0.39
C ALA A 386 11.05 -0.41 0.74
N ILE A 387 12.07 0.07 1.46
CA ILE A 387 13.19 -0.75 1.92
C ILE A 387 12.73 -1.79 2.94
N LEU A 388 11.90 -1.41 3.91
CA LEU A 388 11.29 -2.36 4.85
C LEU A 388 10.49 -3.44 4.10
N THR A 389 9.71 -3.06 3.07
CA THR A 389 8.98 -4.00 2.23
C THR A 389 9.93 -4.96 1.49
N ILE A 390 11.00 -4.44 0.90
CA ILE A 390 12.03 -5.23 0.23
C ILE A 390 12.69 -6.19 1.21
N THR A 391 13.03 -5.73 2.41
CA THR A 391 13.63 -6.56 3.46
C THR A 391 12.69 -7.69 3.87
N GLY A 392 11.43 -7.39 4.17
CA GLY A 392 10.43 -8.38 4.57
C GLY A 392 10.14 -9.43 3.51
N VAL A 393 10.19 -9.05 2.21
CA VAL A 393 9.92 -9.98 1.10
C VAL A 393 11.12 -10.89 0.80
N TRP A 394 12.34 -10.32 0.73
CA TRP A 394 13.50 -11.06 0.20
C TRP A 394 14.57 -11.42 1.21
N PHE A 395 14.65 -10.73 2.33
CA PHE A 395 15.77 -10.87 3.28
C PHE A 395 15.37 -11.50 4.62
N ARG A 396 14.21 -12.17 4.72
CA ARG A 396 13.75 -12.89 5.91
C ARG A 396 13.66 -14.38 5.63
N GLY A 397 14.39 -15.18 6.40
CA GLY A 397 14.40 -16.64 6.38
C GLY A 397 13.57 -17.26 7.50
N GLU A 398 13.84 -18.53 7.84
CA GLU A 398 13.19 -19.25 8.93
C GLU A 398 13.29 -18.47 10.24
N GLY A 399 12.21 -18.48 11.03
CA GLY A 399 12.14 -17.68 12.26
C GLY A 399 12.22 -16.17 12.05
N MET A 400 11.98 -15.67 10.82
CA MET A 400 12.13 -14.26 10.44
C MET A 400 13.55 -13.71 10.66
N VAL A 401 14.55 -14.55 10.70
CA VAL A 401 15.96 -14.14 10.80
C VAL A 401 16.40 -13.44 9.51
N LEU A 402 17.25 -12.43 9.63
CA LEU A 402 17.81 -11.72 8.47
C LEU A 402 18.77 -12.65 7.71
N THR A 403 18.49 -12.89 6.44
CA THR A 403 19.27 -13.76 5.55
C THR A 403 19.51 -13.11 4.21
N LEU A 404 20.52 -13.57 3.47
CA LEU A 404 20.68 -13.20 2.07
C LEU A 404 19.63 -13.92 1.21
N PRO A 405 19.09 -13.28 0.17
CA PRO A 405 18.13 -13.91 -0.74
C PRO A 405 18.87 -14.86 -1.67
N TRP A 406 18.70 -16.15 -1.46
CA TRP A 406 19.15 -17.25 -2.37
C TRP A 406 18.03 -18.20 -2.64
#